data_7e76625bf31060462f8cf4d11fd42349
#
_entry.id   7e76625bf31060462f8cf4d11fd42349
#
_cell.length_a   1.000
_cell.length_b   1.000
_cell.length_c   1.000
_cell.angle_alpha   90.00
_cell.angle_beta   90.00
_cell.angle_gamma   90.00
#
_symmetry.space_group_name_H-M   'P 1'
#
loop_
_entity.id
_entity.type
_entity.pdbx_description
1 polymer ?
#
loop_
_entity_poly.entity_id
_entity_poly.type
_entity_poly.pdbx_seq_one_letter_code
_entity_poly.pdbx_strand_id
1 'polypeptide(L)'
;MHFLTLFSCLLFCASLFSKEPAHDLITQDLVHWKIPKGNDQYNWYVVKDSVLQLRSSPNRKHSVLKTKEVFTDFRCSFEFRFIEGNIDSGIELRNNDQIQIGISGSLKKDMTGSPYIPGLGYPKHATGVDKLLNSKEWNQMTVICEGPRYRVTLADKEVLDNKSPRAIPLGPIGIQLHGNRDMKIDFRRFFVKKL
;
A
#
# COMPACT_ATOMS: atom_id res chain seq x y z
N MET A 1 -7.61 -34.81 -62.96
CA MET A 1 -8.11 -33.70 -62.11
C MET A 1 -7.63 -33.98 -60.69
N HIS A 2 -6.55 -33.31 -60.26
CA HIS A 2 -6.02 -33.46 -58.91
C HIS A 2 -6.39 -32.22 -58.12
N PHE A 3 -7.19 -32.37 -57.06
CA PHE A 3 -7.52 -31.30 -56.09
C PHE A 3 -6.40 -31.23 -55.05
N LEU A 4 -5.68 -30.12 -55.05
CA LEU A 4 -4.71 -29.79 -54.02
C LEU A 4 -5.46 -29.06 -52.88
N THR A 5 -5.58 -29.68 -51.72
CA THR A 5 -6.12 -29.07 -50.49
C THR A 5 -5.00 -28.35 -49.76
N LEU A 6 -5.02 -27.00 -49.73
CA LEU A 6 -4.14 -26.20 -48.90
C LEU A 6 -4.62 -26.24 -47.43
N PHE A 7 -3.80 -26.83 -46.57
CA PHE A 7 -3.99 -26.74 -45.11
C PHE A 7 -3.31 -25.46 -44.60
N SER A 8 -4.10 -24.44 -44.27
CA SER A 8 -3.60 -23.23 -43.64
C SER A 8 -3.41 -23.50 -42.15
N CYS A 9 -2.14 -23.57 -41.72
CA CYS A 9 -1.75 -23.71 -40.33
C CYS A 9 -1.74 -22.32 -39.69
N LEU A 10 -2.81 -21.97 -38.97
CA LEU A 10 -2.85 -20.78 -38.10
C LEU A 10 -1.98 -21.04 -36.86
N LEU A 11 -0.77 -20.47 -36.85
CA LEU A 11 0.06 -20.38 -35.66
C LEU A 11 -0.63 -19.38 -34.67
N PHE A 12 -1.25 -19.94 -33.64
CA PHE A 12 -1.71 -19.18 -32.48
C PHE A 12 -0.49 -18.87 -31.61
N CYS A 13 0.07 -17.68 -31.78
CA CYS A 13 1.12 -17.17 -30.90
C CYS A 13 0.50 -16.80 -29.57
N ALA A 14 0.38 -17.75 -28.65
CA ALA A 14 0.01 -17.48 -27.27
C ALA A 14 1.19 -16.73 -26.63
N SER A 15 1.06 -15.42 -26.47
CA SER A 15 1.97 -14.63 -25.65
C SER A 15 1.88 -15.12 -24.20
N LEU A 16 2.87 -15.90 -23.81
CA LEU A 16 3.13 -16.27 -22.42
C LEU A 16 3.55 -14.98 -21.69
N PHE A 17 2.59 -14.22 -21.19
CA PHE A 17 2.85 -13.26 -20.13
C PHE A 17 3.32 -14.07 -18.91
N SER A 18 4.63 -14.13 -18.70
CA SER A 18 5.17 -14.67 -17.47
C SER A 18 4.69 -13.74 -16.34
N LYS A 19 3.74 -14.24 -15.54
CA LYS A 19 3.36 -13.56 -14.30
C LYS A 19 4.54 -13.71 -13.35
N GLU A 20 5.38 -12.70 -13.27
CA GLU A 20 6.36 -12.60 -12.19
C GLU A 20 5.63 -12.84 -10.86
N PRO A 21 6.11 -13.80 -10.03
CA PRO A 21 5.52 -14.01 -8.73
C PRO A 21 5.64 -12.73 -7.90
N ALA A 22 4.60 -12.38 -7.16
CA ALA A 22 4.66 -11.25 -6.26
C ALA A 22 5.68 -11.55 -5.14
N HIS A 23 6.70 -10.70 -5.00
CA HIS A 23 7.70 -10.81 -3.93
C HIS A 23 7.25 -10.01 -2.71
N ASP A 24 7.52 -10.56 -1.51
CA ASP A 24 7.36 -9.79 -0.28
C ASP A 24 8.46 -8.73 -0.22
N LEU A 25 8.05 -7.47 -0.18
CA LEU A 25 9.01 -6.36 -0.11
C LEU A 25 9.58 -6.15 1.31
N ILE A 26 8.99 -6.78 2.33
CA ILE A 26 9.51 -6.74 3.70
C ILE A 26 10.58 -7.83 3.88
N THR A 27 11.82 -7.45 3.62
CA THR A 27 13.02 -8.27 3.85
C THR A 27 13.78 -7.77 5.07
N GLN A 28 14.62 -8.62 5.67
CA GLN A 28 15.34 -8.29 6.91
C GLN A 28 16.19 -7.01 6.78
N ASP A 29 16.77 -6.78 5.61
CA ASP A 29 17.64 -5.65 5.29
C ASP A 29 16.93 -4.48 4.63
N LEU A 30 15.60 -4.57 4.41
CA LEU A 30 14.80 -3.57 3.70
C LEU A 30 15.36 -3.22 2.31
N VAL A 31 15.96 -4.19 1.60
CA VAL A 31 16.67 -3.96 0.33
C VAL A 31 15.80 -3.26 -0.74
N HIS A 32 14.49 -3.45 -0.70
CA HIS A 32 13.53 -2.85 -1.64
C HIS A 32 13.14 -1.41 -1.29
N TRP A 33 13.61 -0.89 -0.15
CA TRP A 33 13.16 0.38 0.40
C TRP A 33 14.28 1.42 0.47
N LYS A 34 13.91 2.69 0.37
CA LYS A 34 14.76 3.85 0.68
C LYS A 34 14.57 4.17 2.16
N ILE A 35 15.55 3.77 2.96
CA ILE A 35 15.51 3.96 4.41
C ILE A 35 15.69 5.46 4.72
N PRO A 36 14.77 6.07 5.51
CA PRO A 36 14.88 7.48 5.89
C PRO A 36 16.13 7.77 6.72
N LYS A 37 16.73 8.94 6.52
CA LYS A 37 17.85 9.40 7.35
C LYS A 37 17.46 9.47 8.84
N GLY A 38 18.30 8.95 9.70
CA GLY A 38 18.05 8.89 11.14
C GLY A 38 17.34 7.62 11.61
N ASN A 39 17.04 6.69 10.70
CA ASN A 39 16.45 5.40 11.10
C ASN A 39 17.35 4.65 12.08
N ASP A 40 18.67 4.64 11.85
CA ASP A 40 19.65 3.96 12.72
C ASP A 40 19.63 4.52 14.15
N GLN A 41 19.37 5.82 14.30
CA GLN A 41 19.30 6.48 15.60
C GLN A 41 17.99 6.22 16.34
N TYR A 42 16.87 6.11 15.60
CA TYR A 42 15.52 6.10 16.20
C TYR A 42 14.77 4.79 16.02
N ASN A 43 15.29 3.90 15.18
CA ASN A 43 14.64 2.63 14.85
C ASN A 43 13.17 2.79 14.46
N TRP A 44 12.86 3.78 13.60
CA TRP A 44 11.51 4.03 13.11
C TRP A 44 10.94 2.85 12.33
N TYR A 45 11.81 2.20 11.54
CA TYR A 45 11.51 1.06 10.71
C TYR A 45 12.52 -0.03 10.97
N VAL A 46 12.08 -1.10 11.61
CA VAL A 46 12.91 -2.27 11.92
C VAL A 46 12.19 -3.51 11.49
N VAL A 47 12.87 -4.42 10.80
CA VAL A 47 12.33 -5.74 10.49
C VAL A 47 12.83 -6.73 11.54
N LYS A 48 11.88 -7.44 12.16
CA LYS A 48 12.14 -8.52 13.08
C LYS A 48 11.14 -9.65 12.82
N ASP A 49 11.62 -10.87 12.64
CA ASP A 49 10.80 -12.05 12.40
C ASP A 49 9.80 -11.86 11.23
N SER A 50 10.31 -11.30 10.11
CA SER A 50 9.53 -10.95 8.91
C SER A 50 8.41 -9.94 9.15
N VAL A 51 8.44 -9.20 10.25
CA VAL A 51 7.52 -8.12 10.59
C VAL A 51 8.25 -6.79 10.53
N LEU A 52 7.76 -5.87 9.72
CA LEU A 52 8.18 -4.48 9.71
C LEU A 52 7.48 -3.74 10.84
N GLN A 53 8.25 -3.32 11.81
CA GLN A 53 7.79 -2.57 12.98
C GLN A 53 8.00 -1.07 12.76
N LEU A 54 6.93 -0.29 12.77
CA LEU A 54 6.97 1.16 12.78
C LEU A 54 6.82 1.67 14.21
N ARG A 55 7.72 2.56 14.61
CA ARG A 55 7.76 3.13 15.97
C ARG A 55 8.04 4.62 15.90
N SER A 56 7.27 5.43 16.62
CA SER A 56 7.53 6.86 16.71
C SER A 56 8.90 7.11 17.37
N SER A 57 9.65 8.06 16.81
CA SER A 57 10.86 8.56 17.46
C SER A 57 10.53 9.38 18.70
N PRO A 58 11.47 9.58 19.61
CA PRO A 58 11.28 10.47 20.75
C PRO A 58 10.83 11.88 20.36
N ASN A 59 11.33 12.38 19.23
CA ASN A 59 10.98 13.68 18.67
C ASN A 59 9.73 13.65 17.79
N ARG A 60 9.07 12.51 17.64
CA ARG A 60 7.86 12.31 16.84
C ARG A 60 7.95 12.92 15.44
N LYS A 61 9.07 12.73 14.77
CA LYS A 61 9.27 13.25 13.41
C LYS A 61 8.43 12.47 12.40
N HIS A 62 7.90 13.19 11.43
CA HIS A 62 7.29 12.58 10.25
C HIS A 62 8.34 11.85 9.41
N SER A 63 7.99 10.69 8.91
CA SER A 63 8.85 9.91 8.01
C SER A 63 8.02 9.03 7.08
N VAL A 64 8.57 8.67 5.94
CA VAL A 64 7.96 7.72 5.00
C VAL A 64 9.02 6.76 4.48
N LEU A 65 8.79 5.49 4.67
CA LEU A 65 9.57 4.42 4.06
C LEU A 65 9.06 4.20 2.64
N LYS A 66 9.87 4.55 1.62
CA LYS A 66 9.46 4.52 0.21
C LYS A 66 10.14 3.39 -0.54
N THR A 67 9.42 2.74 -1.45
CA THR A 67 10.04 1.76 -2.35
C THR A 67 11.13 2.39 -3.20
N LYS A 68 12.18 1.63 -3.52
CA LYS A 68 13.19 2.03 -4.52
C LYS A 68 12.60 2.01 -5.92
N GLU A 69 11.76 1.02 -6.19
CA GLU A 69 11.01 0.88 -7.43
C GLU A 69 9.86 1.89 -7.48
N VAL A 70 9.50 2.32 -8.69
CA VAL A 70 8.36 3.19 -8.98
C VAL A 70 7.33 2.43 -9.80
N PHE A 71 6.06 2.80 -9.63
CA PHE A 71 4.92 2.09 -10.18
C PHE A 71 3.98 3.06 -10.89
N THR A 72 3.42 2.62 -12.01
CA THR A 72 2.25 3.21 -12.68
C THR A 72 0.98 2.62 -12.07
N ASP A 73 0.46 1.57 -12.71
CA ASP A 73 -0.68 0.81 -12.21
C ASP A 73 -0.18 -0.41 -11.42
N PHE A 74 -0.77 -0.63 -10.26
CA PHE A 74 -0.33 -1.70 -9.39
C PHE A 74 -1.44 -2.19 -8.45
N ARG A 75 -1.25 -3.41 -7.98
CA ARG A 75 -1.93 -3.97 -6.83
C ARG A 75 -0.93 -4.16 -5.70
N CYS A 76 -1.23 -3.57 -4.54
CA CYS A 76 -0.46 -3.73 -3.32
C CYS A 76 -1.33 -4.45 -2.28
N SER A 77 -0.85 -5.55 -1.70
CA SER A 77 -1.53 -6.28 -0.62
C SER A 77 -0.60 -6.47 0.55
N PHE A 78 -1.10 -6.29 1.76
CA PHE A 78 -0.32 -6.36 2.99
C PHE A 78 -1.21 -6.67 4.19
N GLU A 79 -0.58 -7.08 5.28
CA GLU A 79 -1.22 -7.17 6.58
C GLU A 79 -0.65 -6.11 7.51
N PHE A 80 -1.50 -5.51 8.35
CA PHE A 80 -1.11 -4.55 9.38
C PHE A 80 -1.79 -4.85 10.71
N ARG A 81 -1.16 -4.41 11.81
CA ARG A 81 -1.67 -4.57 13.18
C ARG A 81 -1.33 -3.36 14.01
N PHE A 82 -2.33 -2.83 14.72
CA PHE A 82 -2.12 -1.77 15.71
C PHE A 82 -1.50 -2.36 16.97
N ILE A 83 -0.44 -1.74 17.47
CA ILE A 83 0.28 -2.22 18.64
C ILE A 83 0.01 -1.30 19.83
N GLU A 84 0.22 0.02 19.66
CA GLU A 84 0.10 0.97 20.76
C GLU A 84 -0.05 2.40 20.24
N GLY A 85 -0.76 3.22 21.03
CA GLY A 85 -0.86 4.65 20.80
C GLY A 85 -1.92 5.06 19.81
N ASN A 86 -1.84 6.30 19.36
CA ASN A 86 -2.77 6.90 18.42
C ASN A 86 -2.26 6.67 16.98
N ILE A 87 -2.69 5.58 16.38
CA ILE A 87 -2.25 5.19 15.04
C ILE A 87 -2.77 6.19 14.02
N ASP A 88 -1.84 6.86 13.34
CA ASP A 88 -2.06 7.77 12.23
C ASP A 88 -0.99 7.43 11.18
N SER A 89 -1.31 6.53 10.28
CA SER A 89 -0.40 5.96 9.28
C SER A 89 -1.12 5.88 7.93
N GLY A 90 -0.46 5.31 6.94
CA GLY A 90 -1.09 5.09 5.64
C GLY A 90 -0.11 4.62 4.59
N ILE A 91 -0.67 4.22 3.45
CA ILE A 91 0.09 3.83 2.27
C ILE A 91 0.04 4.97 1.27
N GLU A 92 1.20 5.65 1.07
CA GLU A 92 1.34 6.64 0.01
C GLU A 92 1.33 5.98 -1.37
N LEU A 93 0.55 6.55 -2.28
CA LEU A 93 0.37 6.07 -3.64
C LEU A 93 1.12 7.00 -4.59
N ARG A 94 2.17 6.48 -5.24
CA ARG A 94 2.99 7.23 -6.20
C ARG A 94 3.56 8.54 -5.65
N ASN A 95 3.84 8.59 -4.32
CA ASN A 95 4.40 9.75 -3.63
C ASN A 95 3.47 10.99 -3.56
N ASN A 96 2.16 10.80 -3.57
CA ASN A 96 1.18 11.90 -3.50
C ASN A 96 -0.01 11.55 -2.60
N ASP A 97 -1.01 10.87 -3.15
CA ASP A 97 -2.21 10.49 -2.40
C ASP A 97 -1.91 9.36 -1.42
N GLN A 98 -2.72 9.19 -0.41
CA GLN A 98 -2.52 8.18 0.61
C GLN A 98 -3.83 7.43 0.88
N ILE A 99 -3.75 6.12 1.11
CA ILE A 99 -4.81 5.36 1.77
C ILE A 99 -4.50 5.34 3.26
N GLN A 100 -5.37 5.95 4.03
CA GLN A 100 -5.21 6.09 5.48
C GLN A 100 -5.30 4.74 6.20
N ILE A 101 -4.53 4.61 7.28
CA ILE A 101 -4.61 3.52 8.26
C ILE A 101 -4.63 4.16 9.64
N GLY A 102 -5.77 4.00 10.33
CA GLY A 102 -6.00 4.55 11.66
C GLY A 102 -6.64 5.93 11.67
N ILE A 103 -6.40 6.65 12.74
CA ILE A 103 -7.11 7.89 13.09
C ILE A 103 -6.49 9.09 12.37
N SER A 104 -7.29 9.77 11.56
CA SER A 104 -6.90 11.06 10.98
C SER A 104 -6.73 12.11 12.08
N GLY A 105 -5.55 12.75 12.11
CA GLY A 105 -5.27 13.81 13.06
C GLY A 105 -6.13 15.05 12.88
N SER A 106 -6.55 15.37 11.67
CA SER A 106 -7.40 16.50 11.37
C SER A 106 -8.88 16.24 11.70
N LEU A 107 -9.38 15.04 11.38
CA LEU A 107 -10.78 14.68 11.61
C LEU A 107 -11.03 14.03 12.98
N LYS A 108 -9.98 13.63 13.71
CA LYS A 108 -10.05 12.90 14.99
C LYS A 108 -10.96 11.66 14.92
N LYS A 109 -10.95 11.01 13.77
CA LYS A 109 -11.80 9.88 13.43
C LYS A 109 -10.97 8.81 12.71
N ASP A 110 -11.32 7.53 12.89
CA ASP A 110 -10.77 6.45 12.09
C ASP A 110 -11.15 6.62 10.62
N MET A 111 -10.15 6.70 9.78
CA MET A 111 -10.27 6.89 8.34
C MET A 111 -9.63 5.75 7.56
N THR A 112 -9.40 4.61 8.22
CA THR A 112 -8.81 3.42 7.59
C THR A 112 -9.49 3.08 6.27
N GLY A 113 -8.69 2.88 5.23
CA GLY A 113 -9.17 2.60 3.87
C GLY A 113 -9.63 3.83 3.07
N SER A 114 -9.77 5.00 3.70
CA SER A 114 -10.17 6.23 3.03
C SER A 114 -8.99 6.92 2.34
N PRO A 115 -9.19 7.57 1.18
CA PRO A 115 -8.13 8.28 0.49
C PRO A 115 -7.93 9.67 1.12
N TYR A 116 -6.70 9.98 1.50
CA TYR A 116 -6.27 11.35 1.78
C TYR A 116 -5.60 11.92 0.53
N ILE A 117 -6.11 13.04 0.05
CA ILE A 117 -5.60 13.73 -1.15
C ILE A 117 -5.04 15.09 -0.72
N PRO A 118 -3.75 15.37 -0.90
CA PRO A 118 -3.14 16.64 -0.51
C PRO A 118 -3.91 17.85 -1.06
N GLY A 119 -4.29 18.76 -0.15
CA GLY A 119 -5.08 19.95 -0.47
C GLY A 119 -6.58 19.73 -0.69
N LEU A 120 -7.08 18.49 -0.60
CA LEU A 120 -8.51 18.15 -0.62
C LEU A 120 -8.96 17.42 0.65
N GLY A 121 -8.01 16.85 1.43
CA GLY A 121 -8.33 16.05 2.60
C GLY A 121 -8.93 14.70 2.21
N TYR A 122 -10.05 14.33 2.80
CA TYR A 122 -10.75 13.06 2.58
C TYR A 122 -12.02 13.26 1.75
N PRO A 123 -11.94 13.27 0.40
CA PRO A 123 -13.10 13.56 -0.46
C PRO A 123 -14.14 12.44 -0.43
N LYS A 124 -13.75 11.24 -0.04
CA LYS A 124 -14.61 10.07 0.11
C LYS A 124 -14.19 9.27 1.33
N HIS A 125 -15.14 8.73 2.08
CA HIS A 125 -14.87 7.84 3.20
C HIS A 125 -15.03 6.38 2.76
N ALA A 126 -14.16 5.51 3.24
CA ALA A 126 -14.36 4.07 3.15
C ALA A 126 -15.59 3.65 3.98
N THR A 127 -16.29 2.62 3.54
CA THR A 127 -17.55 2.15 4.17
C THR A 127 -17.41 0.74 4.70
N GLY A 128 -18.12 0.42 5.77
CA GLY A 128 -18.13 -0.92 6.38
C GLY A 128 -16.85 -1.30 7.12
N VAL A 129 -15.91 -0.37 7.30
CA VAL A 129 -14.62 -0.60 7.95
C VAL A 129 -14.82 -0.99 9.43
N ASP A 130 -15.76 -0.40 10.11
CA ASP A 130 -16.13 -0.66 11.50
C ASP A 130 -16.48 -2.13 11.79
N LYS A 131 -16.98 -2.85 10.79
CA LYS A 131 -17.34 -4.27 10.89
C LYS A 131 -16.20 -5.21 10.49
N LEU A 132 -15.17 -4.72 9.83
CA LEU A 132 -14.10 -5.51 9.23
C LEU A 132 -12.76 -5.33 9.95
N LEU A 133 -12.51 -4.11 10.47
CA LEU A 133 -11.27 -3.78 11.14
C LEU A 133 -11.24 -4.36 12.55
N ASN A 134 -10.25 -5.21 12.82
CA ASN A 134 -9.95 -5.68 14.15
C ASN A 134 -8.69 -4.98 14.69
N SER A 135 -8.86 -4.03 15.59
CA SER A 135 -7.75 -3.23 16.13
C SER A 135 -6.73 -4.02 16.97
N LYS A 136 -7.05 -5.27 17.36
CA LYS A 136 -6.19 -6.13 18.19
C LYS A 136 -5.45 -7.20 17.39
N GLU A 137 -5.86 -7.44 16.15
CA GLU A 137 -5.38 -8.54 15.32
C GLU A 137 -4.76 -8.04 14.00
N TRP A 138 -4.23 -8.97 13.21
CA TRP A 138 -3.78 -8.69 11.87
C TRP A 138 -4.97 -8.42 10.93
N ASN A 139 -4.89 -7.32 10.20
CA ASN A 139 -5.88 -6.93 9.20
C ASN A 139 -5.26 -6.99 7.82
N GLN A 140 -5.92 -7.65 6.88
CA GLN A 140 -5.50 -7.73 5.49
C GLN A 140 -6.11 -6.59 4.70
N MET A 141 -5.27 -5.81 4.01
CA MET A 141 -5.69 -4.77 3.09
C MET A 141 -5.11 -4.99 1.71
N THR A 142 -5.90 -4.72 0.68
CA THR A 142 -5.41 -4.61 -0.70
C THR A 142 -5.78 -3.25 -1.26
N VAL A 143 -4.82 -2.61 -1.90
CA VAL A 143 -4.99 -1.35 -2.64
C VAL A 143 -4.69 -1.60 -4.10
N ILE A 144 -5.61 -1.24 -4.98
CA ILE A 144 -5.44 -1.32 -6.44
C ILE A 144 -5.46 0.10 -6.99
N CYS A 145 -4.39 0.47 -7.69
CA CYS A 145 -4.24 1.75 -8.39
C CYS A 145 -4.27 1.51 -9.90
N GLU A 146 -5.27 2.03 -10.59
CA GLU A 146 -5.40 1.98 -12.04
C GLU A 146 -5.65 3.40 -12.57
N GLY A 147 -4.62 4.02 -13.13
CA GLY A 147 -4.65 5.45 -13.43
C GLY A 147 -5.06 6.26 -12.18
N PRO A 148 -6.09 7.11 -12.26
CA PRO A 148 -6.56 7.90 -11.12
C PRO A 148 -7.51 7.14 -10.18
N ARG A 149 -7.87 5.89 -10.49
CA ARG A 149 -8.83 5.11 -9.70
C ARG A 149 -8.11 4.29 -8.63
N TYR A 150 -8.61 4.40 -7.40
CA TYR A 150 -8.16 3.63 -6.24
C TYR A 150 -9.29 2.77 -5.73
N ARG A 151 -9.07 1.45 -5.67
CA ARG A 151 -9.97 0.49 -5.02
C ARG A 151 -9.27 -0.10 -3.80
N VAL A 152 -9.98 -0.17 -2.69
CA VAL A 152 -9.45 -0.72 -1.44
C VAL A 152 -10.36 -1.82 -0.94
N THR A 153 -9.75 -2.95 -0.58
CA THR A 153 -10.43 -4.01 0.17
C THR A 153 -9.83 -4.15 1.56
N LEU A 154 -10.66 -4.45 2.54
CA LEU A 154 -10.29 -4.83 3.90
C LEU A 154 -10.96 -6.19 4.20
N ALA A 155 -10.17 -7.19 4.64
CA ALA A 155 -10.64 -8.56 4.82
C ALA A 155 -11.41 -9.07 3.58
N ASP A 156 -10.85 -8.85 2.38
CA ASP A 156 -11.38 -9.22 1.06
C ASP A 156 -12.75 -8.58 0.69
N LYS A 157 -13.24 -7.61 1.47
CA LYS A 157 -14.43 -6.82 1.14
C LYS A 157 -14.04 -5.45 0.63
N GLU A 158 -14.63 -5.02 -0.49
CA GLU A 158 -14.42 -3.68 -1.00
C GLU A 158 -15.00 -2.64 -0.03
N VAL A 159 -14.15 -1.71 0.40
CA VAL A 159 -14.50 -0.61 1.30
C VAL A 159 -14.40 0.75 0.63
N LEU A 160 -13.68 0.83 -0.49
CA LEU A 160 -13.50 2.05 -1.26
C LEU A 160 -13.38 1.77 -2.75
N ASP A 161 -14.07 2.59 -3.54
CA ASP A 161 -13.82 2.83 -4.97
C ASP A 161 -13.87 4.35 -5.19
N ASN A 162 -12.74 4.95 -5.53
CA ASN A 162 -12.59 6.41 -5.67
C ASN A 162 -11.71 6.78 -6.86
N LYS A 163 -11.99 7.93 -7.47
CA LYS A 163 -11.09 8.56 -8.44
C LYS A 163 -10.48 9.82 -7.84
N SER A 164 -9.16 9.90 -7.83
CA SER A 164 -8.45 11.10 -7.39
C SER A 164 -8.27 12.08 -8.55
N PRO A 165 -8.69 13.34 -8.39
CA PRO A 165 -8.42 14.37 -9.38
C PRO A 165 -6.96 14.85 -9.38
N ARG A 166 -6.15 14.40 -8.42
CA ARG A 166 -4.74 14.78 -8.23
C ARG A 166 -3.78 13.61 -8.32
N ALA A 167 -4.24 12.45 -8.76
CA ALA A 167 -3.41 11.27 -8.94
C ALA A 167 -2.25 11.57 -9.90
N ILE A 168 -1.03 11.29 -9.45
CA ILE A 168 0.15 11.33 -10.33
C ILE A 168 0.35 9.95 -10.98
N PRO A 169 0.86 9.91 -12.24
CA PRO A 169 0.86 8.66 -13.00
C PRO A 169 1.94 7.66 -12.60
N LEU A 170 3.02 8.13 -11.97
CA LEU A 170 4.20 7.31 -11.66
C LEU A 170 4.85 7.75 -10.36
N GLY A 171 5.21 6.81 -9.51
CA GLY A 171 5.96 7.10 -8.29
C GLY A 171 6.12 5.90 -7.37
N PRO A 172 6.88 6.03 -6.28
CA PRO A 172 7.04 4.98 -5.29
C PRO A 172 5.77 4.76 -4.47
N ILE A 173 5.70 3.59 -3.85
CA ILE A 173 4.76 3.31 -2.75
C ILE A 173 5.48 3.65 -1.44
N GLY A 174 4.75 4.26 -0.49
CA GLY A 174 5.31 4.64 0.81
C GLY A 174 4.52 4.07 1.98
N ILE A 175 5.19 3.80 3.09
CA ILE A 175 4.55 3.49 4.38
C ILE A 175 4.85 4.65 5.32
N GLN A 176 3.80 5.35 5.76
CA GLN A 176 3.92 6.57 6.53
C GLN A 176 4.06 6.30 8.03
N LEU A 177 4.97 7.02 8.65
CA LEU A 177 5.02 7.28 10.09
C LEU A 177 4.66 8.75 10.30
N HIS A 178 3.43 9.03 10.73
CA HIS A 178 2.97 10.41 10.88
C HIS A 178 3.70 11.13 12.02
N GLY A 179 4.05 12.40 11.78
CA GLY A 179 4.66 13.25 12.80
C GLY A 179 3.69 13.63 13.93
N ASN A 180 4.25 14.04 15.08
CA ASN A 180 3.49 14.48 16.26
C ASN A 180 2.51 13.41 16.79
N ARG A 181 2.81 12.14 16.57
CA ARG A 181 2.05 11.00 17.09
C ARG A 181 2.95 10.11 17.92
N ASP A 182 2.34 9.50 18.91
CA ASP A 182 2.91 8.41 19.69
C ASP A 182 2.20 7.15 19.23
N MET A 183 2.88 6.35 18.38
CA MET A 183 2.24 5.20 17.76
C MET A 183 3.23 4.06 17.50
N LYS A 184 2.71 2.84 17.57
CA LYS A 184 3.38 1.62 17.15
C LYS A 184 2.43 0.82 16.27
N ILE A 185 2.85 0.52 15.05
CA ILE A 185 2.11 -0.27 14.06
C ILE A 185 3.06 -1.26 13.39
N ASP A 186 2.58 -2.45 13.15
CA ASP A 186 3.32 -3.51 12.47
C ASP A 186 2.74 -3.77 11.09
N PHE A 187 3.62 -4.14 10.13
CA PHE A 187 3.26 -4.61 8.80
C PHE A 187 3.98 -5.92 8.49
N ARG A 188 3.34 -6.77 7.67
CA ARG A 188 3.96 -7.98 7.11
C ARG A 188 3.31 -8.36 5.79
N ARG A 189 3.94 -9.27 5.02
CA ARG A 189 3.40 -9.82 3.78
C ARG A 189 3.03 -8.71 2.78
N PHE A 190 3.98 -7.81 2.54
CA PHE A 190 3.78 -6.65 1.69
C PHE A 190 4.12 -6.97 0.24
N PHE A 191 3.14 -7.39 -0.52
CA PHE A 191 3.30 -7.80 -1.91
C PHE A 191 2.84 -6.70 -2.86
N VAL A 192 3.63 -6.45 -3.91
CA VAL A 192 3.25 -5.54 -4.98
C VAL A 192 3.33 -6.27 -6.32
N LYS A 193 2.32 -6.03 -7.16
CA LYS A 193 2.24 -6.54 -8.51
C LYS A 193 1.90 -5.39 -9.46
N LYS A 194 2.67 -5.23 -10.54
CA LYS A 194 2.34 -4.34 -11.66
C LYS A 194 1.10 -4.87 -12.41
N LEU A 195 0.25 -3.97 -12.86
CA LEU A 195 -0.96 -4.25 -13.64
C LEU A 195 -0.78 -3.85 -15.09
#